data_2eaa49ebc31e4be0b4cf60e7114e45f0
#
_entry.id   2eaa49ebc31e4be0b4cf60e7114e45f0
#
_cell.length_a   1.000
_cell.length_b   1.000
_cell.length_c   1.000
_cell.angle_alpha   90.00
_cell.angle_beta   90.00
_cell.angle_gamma   90.00
#
_symmetry.space_group_name_H-M   'P 1'
#
loop_
_entity.id
_entity.type
_entity.pdbx_description
1 polymer ?
#
loop_
_entity_poly.entity_id
_entity_poly.type
_entity_poly.pdbx_seq_one_letter_code
_entity_poly.pdbx_strand_id
1 'polypeptide(L)'
;MSIEKTSDTIAPSPAVTRSPEFYTLRLDPAYLRLRYWSTWLLLALLRGCAPLPLRASRAVGALLGWSFFLVNGKRRRIAQVNLRLCFPELSTRQRRSLLRRHFVMTGKSYADLGFLAWAAPARIERKVRVLGLEHLRMVQQRGSRVILLVPHCLGVNFGSIVAKHYPVFSMFKPPRNALLNWFINKGRMRFGARLLARKQGMRPVLRALHQGMAFYYIPDEDFGPERSVFAPFFGIPTATLPTLARLAAIADAVVIPLFVRMLPGGEGYEMSLNGPLQDFPSEDPVHDAARMNQVLEASIREVPEQYMWTLKLFKTRPENVPSPYG
;
A
#
# COMPACT_ATOMS: atom_id res chain seq x y z
N MET A 1 -41.74 44.71 -29.75
CA MET A 1 -41.15 43.48 -30.26
C MET A 1 -40.10 43.03 -29.22
N SER A 2 -40.60 42.28 -28.22
CA SER A 2 -39.80 41.84 -27.05
C SER A 2 -39.16 40.49 -27.34
N ILE A 3 -37.87 40.38 -27.20
CA ILE A 3 -37.12 39.12 -27.35
C ILE A 3 -37.01 38.50 -25.96
N GLU A 4 -37.76 37.43 -25.77
CA GLU A 4 -37.71 36.56 -24.59
C GLU A 4 -36.41 35.74 -24.62
N LYS A 5 -35.53 35.93 -23.63
CA LYS A 5 -34.36 35.10 -23.39
C LYS A 5 -34.80 33.88 -22.59
N THR A 6 -34.96 32.76 -23.28
CA THR A 6 -35.04 31.43 -22.63
C THR A 6 -33.67 31.06 -22.01
N SER A 7 -33.61 31.06 -20.70
CA SER A 7 -32.48 30.55 -19.95
C SER A 7 -32.65 29.01 -19.83
N ASP A 8 -31.94 28.26 -20.64
CA ASP A 8 -31.80 26.82 -20.51
C ASP A 8 -30.99 26.49 -19.24
N THR A 9 -31.70 26.23 -18.16
CA THR A 9 -31.12 25.67 -16.93
C THR A 9 -30.86 24.20 -17.19
N ILE A 10 -29.59 23.85 -17.46
CA ILE A 10 -29.15 22.45 -17.56
C ILE A 10 -29.31 21.80 -16.19
N ALA A 11 -30.32 20.94 -16.07
CA ALA A 11 -30.55 20.15 -14.88
C ALA A 11 -29.34 19.20 -14.64
N PRO A 12 -28.83 19.07 -13.41
CA PRO A 12 -27.70 18.20 -13.13
C PRO A 12 -28.11 16.73 -13.38
N SER A 13 -27.29 16.04 -14.16
CA SER A 13 -27.45 14.65 -14.52
C SER A 13 -27.59 13.75 -13.29
N PRO A 14 -28.56 12.80 -13.21
CA PRO A 14 -28.85 11.99 -12.03
C PRO A 14 -27.84 10.88 -11.71
N ALA A 15 -26.58 10.97 -12.19
CA ALA A 15 -25.60 9.89 -12.13
C ALA A 15 -24.73 9.82 -10.85
N VAL A 16 -24.92 10.67 -9.82
CA VAL A 16 -23.99 10.81 -8.69
C VAL A 16 -24.53 10.30 -7.34
N THR A 17 -25.70 9.70 -7.25
CA THR A 17 -26.40 9.46 -5.98
C THR A 17 -26.14 8.11 -5.27
N ARG A 18 -25.36 7.18 -5.84
CA ARG A 18 -25.06 5.92 -5.12
C ARG A 18 -23.74 6.02 -4.36
N SER A 19 -23.79 5.88 -3.02
CA SER A 19 -22.58 5.75 -2.18
C SER A 19 -21.67 4.61 -2.67
N PRO A 20 -20.32 4.72 -2.49
CA PRO A 20 -19.41 3.63 -2.81
C PRO A 20 -19.77 2.37 -2.04
N GLU A 21 -19.83 1.23 -2.73
CA GLU A 21 -20.07 -0.06 -2.07
C GLU A 21 -18.75 -0.58 -1.49
N PHE A 22 -18.52 -0.30 -0.21
CA PHE A 22 -17.35 -0.75 0.51
C PHE A 22 -17.45 -2.22 0.90
N TYR A 23 -16.28 -2.88 0.95
CA TYR A 23 -16.15 -4.25 1.42
C TYR A 23 -16.67 -4.40 2.85
N THR A 24 -17.51 -5.40 3.07
CA THR A 24 -18.03 -5.76 4.39
C THR A 24 -17.29 -6.97 4.91
N LEU A 25 -16.73 -6.86 6.11
CA LEU A 25 -16.02 -7.96 6.76
C LEU A 25 -17.03 -8.98 7.32
N ARG A 26 -17.07 -10.17 6.70
CA ARG A 26 -17.93 -11.28 7.18
C ARG A 26 -17.09 -12.53 7.30
N LEU A 27 -17.28 -13.28 8.39
CA LEU A 27 -16.73 -14.61 8.56
C LEU A 27 -17.70 -15.61 7.95
N ASP A 28 -17.27 -16.31 6.89
CA ASP A 28 -18.09 -17.27 6.18
C ASP A 28 -17.94 -18.66 6.83
N PRO A 29 -19.04 -19.39 7.16
CA PRO A 29 -18.99 -20.76 7.65
C PRO A 29 -18.21 -21.70 6.72
N ALA A 30 -18.16 -21.42 5.41
CA ALA A 30 -17.34 -22.17 4.46
C ALA A 30 -15.85 -22.17 4.78
N TYR A 31 -15.37 -21.26 5.62
CA TYR A 31 -13.96 -21.22 6.06
C TYR A 31 -13.60 -22.36 7.05
N LEU A 32 -14.58 -23.12 7.57
CA LEU A 32 -14.35 -24.33 8.38
C LEU A 32 -13.95 -25.55 7.55
N ARG A 33 -14.08 -25.51 6.21
CA ARG A 33 -13.70 -26.61 5.33
C ARG A 33 -12.20 -26.95 5.45
N LEU A 34 -11.84 -28.23 5.29
CA LEU A 34 -10.47 -28.77 5.41
C LEU A 34 -9.40 -27.97 4.64
N ARG A 35 -9.75 -27.46 3.45
CA ARG A 35 -8.83 -26.64 2.63
C ARG A 35 -8.28 -25.39 3.35
N TYR A 36 -8.92 -24.92 4.42
CA TYR A 36 -8.51 -23.76 5.19
C TYR A 36 -7.78 -24.09 6.49
N TRP A 37 -7.66 -25.36 6.87
CA TRP A 37 -7.10 -25.76 8.16
C TRP A 37 -5.65 -25.32 8.34
N SER A 38 -4.82 -25.43 7.28
CA SER A 38 -3.45 -24.89 7.33
C SER A 38 -3.43 -23.38 7.58
N THR A 39 -4.40 -22.65 7.03
CA THR A 39 -4.56 -21.22 7.32
C THR A 39 -5.03 -21.00 8.75
N TRP A 40 -5.96 -21.78 9.27
CA TRP A 40 -6.38 -21.71 10.68
C TRP A 40 -5.22 -21.96 11.64
N LEU A 41 -4.35 -22.94 11.37
CA LEU A 41 -3.15 -23.17 12.18
C LEU A 41 -2.22 -21.94 12.19
N LEU A 42 -2.00 -21.33 11.02
CA LEU A 42 -1.25 -20.09 10.94
C LEU A 42 -1.92 -18.97 11.75
N LEU A 43 -3.24 -18.80 11.61
CA LEU A 43 -3.99 -17.78 12.34
C LEU A 43 -3.98 -18.05 13.85
N ALA A 44 -4.04 -19.29 14.29
CA ALA A 44 -3.92 -19.67 15.70
C ALA A 44 -2.53 -19.30 16.26
N LEU A 45 -1.47 -19.57 15.51
CA LEU A 45 -0.10 -19.15 15.87
C LEU A 45 -0.02 -17.61 15.99
N LEU A 46 -0.52 -16.88 15.00
CA LEU A 46 -0.53 -15.41 15.02
C LEU A 46 -1.39 -14.86 16.15
N ARG A 47 -2.51 -15.52 16.48
CA ARG A 47 -3.38 -15.18 17.61
C ARG A 47 -2.67 -15.39 18.94
N GLY A 48 -1.92 -16.49 19.07
CA GLY A 48 -1.07 -16.78 20.24
C GLY A 48 0.08 -15.77 20.40
N CYS A 49 0.62 -15.25 19.30
CA CYS A 49 1.65 -14.22 19.33
C CYS A 49 1.12 -12.82 19.68
N ALA A 50 -0.18 -12.54 19.44
CA ALA A 50 -0.75 -11.20 19.62
C ALA A 50 -0.64 -10.62 21.05
N PRO A 51 -0.79 -11.39 22.17
CA PRO A 51 -0.61 -10.89 23.53
C PRO A 51 0.85 -10.69 23.91
N LEU A 52 1.80 -11.32 23.23
CA LEU A 52 3.23 -11.24 23.54
C LEU A 52 3.78 -9.81 23.36
N PRO A 53 4.84 -9.43 24.08
CA PRO A 53 5.61 -8.24 23.73
C PRO A 53 6.06 -8.30 22.27
N LEU A 54 6.05 -7.15 21.55
CA LEU A 54 6.42 -7.15 20.13
C LEU A 54 7.80 -7.75 19.84
N ARG A 55 8.75 -7.61 20.78
CA ARG A 55 10.08 -8.23 20.65
C ARG A 55 9.98 -9.76 20.55
N ALA A 56 9.17 -10.39 21.40
CA ALA A 56 8.97 -11.83 21.41
C ALA A 56 8.18 -12.31 20.16
N SER A 57 7.08 -11.64 19.83
CA SER A 57 6.32 -11.93 18.60
C SER A 57 7.20 -11.82 17.35
N ARG A 58 8.02 -10.77 17.27
CA ARG A 58 8.97 -10.56 16.16
C ARG A 58 10.13 -11.54 16.14
N ALA A 59 10.52 -12.12 17.27
CA ALA A 59 11.49 -13.22 17.28
C ALA A 59 10.91 -14.46 16.59
N VAL A 60 9.66 -14.83 16.90
CA VAL A 60 8.94 -15.91 16.19
C VAL A 60 8.81 -15.56 14.70
N GLY A 61 8.42 -14.32 14.39
CA GLY A 61 8.36 -13.83 13.00
C GLY A 61 9.69 -13.92 12.27
N ALA A 62 10.81 -13.61 12.94
CA ALA A 62 12.15 -13.72 12.36
C ALA A 62 12.49 -15.17 11.97
N LEU A 63 12.15 -16.15 12.81
CA LEU A 63 12.30 -17.57 12.50
C LEU A 63 11.47 -18.00 11.31
N LEU A 64 10.21 -17.56 11.23
CA LEU A 64 9.34 -17.79 10.06
C LEU A 64 9.92 -17.15 8.80
N GLY A 65 10.43 -15.93 8.91
CA GLY A 65 11.07 -15.23 7.78
C GLY A 65 12.34 -15.93 7.30
N TRP A 66 13.12 -16.46 8.23
CA TRP A 66 14.30 -17.25 7.91
C TRP A 66 13.93 -18.58 7.22
N SER A 67 12.93 -19.29 7.73
CA SER A 67 12.40 -20.50 7.10
C SER A 67 11.87 -20.19 5.69
N PHE A 68 11.14 -19.08 5.51
CA PHE A 68 10.66 -18.63 4.21
C PHE A 68 11.81 -18.33 3.23
N PHE A 69 12.90 -17.73 3.72
CA PHE A 69 14.12 -17.52 2.94
C PHE A 69 14.73 -18.84 2.46
N LEU A 70 14.76 -19.87 3.30
CA LEU A 70 15.35 -21.17 2.94
C LEU A 70 14.50 -21.91 1.92
N VAL A 71 13.17 -22.01 2.13
CA VAL A 71 12.28 -22.85 1.31
C VAL A 71 11.76 -22.18 0.06
N ASN A 72 11.62 -20.83 0.01
CA ASN A 72 11.01 -20.17 -1.13
C ASN A 72 12.06 -19.63 -2.13
N GLY A 73 12.69 -20.54 -2.87
CA GLY A 73 13.69 -20.20 -3.87
C GLY A 73 13.19 -19.22 -4.94
N LYS A 74 11.92 -19.35 -5.37
CA LYS A 74 11.33 -18.45 -6.37
C LYS A 74 11.26 -17.00 -5.89
N ARG A 75 10.74 -16.77 -4.67
CA ARG A 75 10.64 -15.40 -4.12
C ARG A 75 12.02 -14.84 -3.81
N ARG A 76 12.95 -15.69 -3.34
CA ARG A 76 14.34 -15.30 -3.12
C ARG A 76 15.02 -14.86 -4.41
N ARG A 77 14.84 -15.59 -5.52
CA ARG A 77 15.38 -15.20 -6.84
C ARG A 77 14.84 -13.87 -7.31
N ILE A 78 13.52 -13.63 -7.19
CA ILE A 78 12.91 -12.34 -7.56
C ILE A 78 13.52 -11.20 -6.75
N ALA A 79 13.56 -11.32 -5.43
CA ALA A 79 14.13 -10.29 -4.56
C ALA A 79 15.62 -10.05 -4.85
N GLN A 80 16.37 -11.10 -5.13
CA GLN A 80 17.80 -11.00 -5.50
C GLN A 80 17.99 -10.23 -6.81
N VAL A 81 17.14 -10.47 -7.83
CA VAL A 81 17.16 -9.74 -9.10
C VAL A 81 16.86 -8.27 -8.86
N ASN A 82 15.80 -7.96 -8.11
CA ASN A 82 15.43 -6.58 -7.78
C ASN A 82 16.56 -5.83 -7.06
N LEU A 83 17.13 -6.45 -6.02
CA LEU A 83 18.22 -5.82 -5.26
C LEU A 83 19.48 -5.62 -6.10
N ARG A 84 19.76 -6.50 -7.06
CA ARG A 84 20.89 -6.34 -7.99
C ARG A 84 20.69 -5.15 -8.93
N LEU A 85 19.44 -4.97 -9.40
CA LEU A 85 19.07 -3.88 -10.30
C LEU A 85 19.00 -2.53 -9.58
N CYS A 86 18.34 -2.49 -8.42
CA CYS A 86 18.09 -1.24 -7.70
C CYS A 86 19.27 -0.72 -6.89
N PHE A 87 20.23 -1.60 -6.54
CA PHE A 87 21.43 -1.23 -5.75
C PHE A 87 22.69 -1.78 -6.43
N PRO A 88 23.03 -1.31 -7.63
CA PRO A 88 24.24 -1.77 -8.36
C PRO A 88 25.52 -1.39 -7.58
N GLU A 89 25.49 -0.29 -6.83
CA GLU A 89 26.58 0.23 -5.99
C GLU A 89 26.96 -0.70 -4.82
N LEU A 90 26.04 -1.55 -4.35
CA LEU A 90 26.33 -2.46 -3.26
C LEU A 90 27.13 -3.66 -3.75
N SER A 91 28.10 -4.10 -2.96
CA SER A 91 28.83 -5.37 -3.22
C SER A 91 27.88 -6.58 -3.12
N THR A 92 28.27 -7.69 -3.73
CA THR A 92 27.50 -8.96 -3.67
C THR A 92 27.26 -9.41 -2.21
N ARG A 93 28.23 -9.18 -1.30
CA ARG A 93 28.09 -9.50 0.13
C ARG A 93 27.03 -8.61 0.81
N GLN A 94 27.03 -7.32 0.51
CA GLN A 94 26.05 -6.37 1.05
C GLN A 94 24.64 -6.68 0.54
N ARG A 95 24.47 -6.94 -0.77
CA ARG A 95 23.18 -7.36 -1.35
C ARG A 95 22.64 -8.65 -0.73
N ARG A 96 23.52 -9.66 -0.51
CA ARG A 96 23.12 -10.90 0.17
C ARG A 96 22.68 -10.65 1.62
N SER A 97 23.39 -9.76 2.33
CA SER A 97 23.00 -9.37 3.69
C SER A 97 21.65 -8.66 3.71
N LEU A 98 21.43 -7.69 2.81
CA LEU A 98 20.15 -6.98 2.64
C LEU A 98 19.02 -7.96 2.32
N LEU A 99 19.24 -8.91 1.41
CA LEU A 99 18.27 -9.94 1.07
C LEU A 99 17.86 -10.77 2.29
N ARG A 100 18.80 -11.20 3.13
CA ARG A 100 18.50 -11.95 4.37
C ARG A 100 17.70 -11.11 5.34
N ARG A 101 18.12 -9.85 5.57
CA ARG A 101 17.37 -8.91 6.44
C ARG A 101 15.94 -8.70 5.93
N HIS A 102 15.75 -8.53 4.60
CA HIS A 102 14.43 -8.40 4.02
C HIS A 102 13.50 -9.59 4.36
N PHE A 103 13.96 -10.83 4.22
CA PHE A 103 13.13 -11.99 4.56
C PHE A 103 12.84 -12.10 6.05
N VAL A 104 13.82 -11.79 6.92
CA VAL A 104 13.61 -11.71 8.37
C VAL A 104 12.56 -10.64 8.71
N MET A 105 12.67 -9.45 8.12
CA MET A 105 11.70 -8.37 8.32
C MET A 105 10.32 -8.73 7.77
N THR A 106 10.23 -9.43 6.63
CA THR A 106 8.99 -9.96 6.08
C THR A 106 8.30 -10.90 7.08
N GLY A 107 9.03 -11.82 7.68
CA GLY A 107 8.47 -12.71 8.71
C GLY A 107 7.98 -11.96 9.95
N LYS A 108 8.73 -10.96 10.42
CA LYS A 108 8.30 -10.07 11.52
C LYS A 108 7.02 -9.33 11.18
N SER A 109 6.93 -8.79 9.95
CA SER A 109 5.72 -8.11 9.46
C SER A 109 4.50 -9.04 9.46
N TYR A 110 4.66 -10.31 9.07
CA TYR A 110 3.56 -11.28 9.13
C TYR A 110 3.13 -11.59 10.58
N ALA A 111 4.07 -11.73 11.52
CA ALA A 111 3.74 -11.88 12.93
C ALA A 111 2.97 -10.67 13.48
N ASP A 112 3.38 -9.47 13.07
CA ASP A 112 2.75 -8.22 13.47
C ASP A 112 1.33 -8.04 12.88
N LEU A 113 0.94 -8.76 11.80
CA LEU A 113 -0.46 -8.82 11.37
C LEU A 113 -1.37 -9.42 12.44
N GLY A 114 -0.89 -10.39 13.20
CA GLY A 114 -1.60 -10.94 14.38
C GLY A 114 -1.81 -9.86 15.45
N PHE A 115 -0.76 -9.09 15.73
CA PHE A 115 -0.84 -7.95 16.64
C PHE A 115 -1.87 -6.91 16.15
N LEU A 116 -1.83 -6.52 14.89
CA LEU A 116 -2.78 -5.58 14.29
C LEU A 116 -4.22 -6.08 14.37
N ALA A 117 -4.46 -7.38 14.14
CA ALA A 117 -5.80 -7.95 14.09
C ALA A 117 -6.42 -8.21 15.47
N TRP A 118 -5.63 -8.48 16.51
CA TRP A 118 -6.15 -9.00 17.79
C TRP A 118 -5.66 -8.31 19.06
N ALA A 119 -4.56 -7.56 19.06
CA ALA A 119 -4.13 -6.84 20.26
C ALA A 119 -5.14 -5.75 20.64
N ALA A 120 -5.20 -5.33 21.89
CA ALA A 120 -6.07 -4.25 22.32
C ALA A 120 -5.78 -2.95 21.53
N PRO A 121 -6.80 -2.18 21.08
CA PRO A 121 -6.59 -0.96 20.30
C PRO A 121 -5.57 0.00 20.93
N ALA A 122 -5.73 0.31 22.19
CA ALA A 122 -4.82 1.18 22.94
C ALA A 122 -3.36 0.67 22.96
N ARG A 123 -3.15 -0.65 22.90
CA ARG A 123 -1.82 -1.23 22.83
C ARG A 123 -1.18 -1.04 21.45
N ILE A 124 -1.98 -1.13 20.39
CA ILE A 124 -1.54 -0.88 19.02
C ILE A 124 -1.19 0.61 18.88
N GLU A 125 -2.06 1.49 19.35
CA GLU A 125 -1.87 2.95 19.27
C GLU A 125 -0.58 3.42 19.95
N ARG A 126 -0.29 2.89 21.14
CA ARG A 126 0.99 3.18 21.84
C ARG A 126 2.24 2.69 21.07
N LYS A 127 2.04 1.83 20.07
CA LYS A 127 3.11 1.25 19.24
C LYS A 127 3.16 1.84 17.83
N VAL A 128 2.39 2.88 17.55
CA VAL A 128 2.43 3.59 16.27
C VAL A 128 2.65 5.09 16.52
N ARG A 129 3.78 5.58 16.05
CA ARG A 129 4.07 7.02 16.03
C ARG A 129 3.60 7.58 14.69
N VAL A 130 2.91 8.69 14.70
CA VAL A 130 2.46 9.38 13.47
C VAL A 130 3.12 10.75 13.45
N LEU A 131 3.87 11.02 12.40
CA LEU A 131 4.58 12.27 12.15
C LEU A 131 3.95 12.97 10.95
N GLY A 132 3.94 14.30 10.93
CA GLY A 132 3.45 15.09 9.79
C GLY A 132 1.93 15.16 9.66
N LEU A 133 1.16 14.90 10.74
CA LEU A 133 -0.31 15.03 10.74
C LEU A 133 -0.78 16.45 10.40
N GLU A 134 0.06 17.46 10.63
CA GLU A 134 -0.20 18.85 10.26
C GLU A 134 -0.44 19.00 8.76
N HIS A 135 0.22 18.22 7.91
CA HIS A 135 -0.01 18.25 6.46
C HIS A 135 -1.44 17.81 6.10
N LEU A 136 -1.96 16.76 6.74
CA LEU A 136 -3.35 16.34 6.56
C LEU A 136 -4.34 17.41 7.05
N ARG A 137 -4.08 17.99 8.23
CA ARG A 137 -4.93 19.03 8.80
C ARG A 137 -5.01 20.27 7.92
N MET A 138 -3.86 20.70 7.39
CA MET A 138 -3.76 21.86 6.48
C MET A 138 -4.62 21.64 5.23
N VAL A 139 -4.51 20.46 4.59
CA VAL A 139 -5.29 20.12 3.39
C VAL A 139 -6.78 20.02 3.72
N GLN A 140 -7.13 19.44 4.88
CA GLN A 140 -8.50 19.36 5.35
C GLN A 140 -9.13 20.74 5.57
N GLN A 141 -8.41 21.68 6.20
CA GLN A 141 -8.87 23.04 6.42
C GLN A 141 -9.15 23.79 5.10
N ARG A 142 -8.42 23.47 4.03
CA ARG A 142 -8.63 24.00 2.69
C ARG A 142 -9.77 23.34 1.92
N GLY A 143 -10.39 22.29 2.49
CA GLY A 143 -11.43 21.50 1.81
C GLY A 143 -10.92 20.68 0.62
N SER A 144 -9.60 20.53 0.44
CA SER A 144 -9.02 19.80 -0.66
C SER A 144 -9.13 18.29 -0.44
N ARG A 145 -9.26 17.53 -1.53
CA ARG A 145 -9.24 16.05 -1.50
C ARG A 145 -7.82 15.54 -1.37
N VAL A 146 -7.67 14.35 -0.81
CA VAL A 146 -6.34 13.80 -0.46
C VAL A 146 -6.12 12.44 -1.09
N ILE A 147 -4.96 12.27 -1.71
CA ILE A 147 -4.41 10.95 -2.07
C ILE A 147 -3.13 10.74 -1.27
N LEU A 148 -3.11 9.68 -0.44
CA LEU A 148 -1.93 9.26 0.31
C LEU A 148 -1.11 8.31 -0.57
N LEU A 149 0.06 8.75 -1.02
CA LEU A 149 0.96 7.95 -1.85
C LEU A 149 1.84 7.06 -0.98
N VAL A 150 1.74 5.75 -1.14
CA VAL A 150 2.37 4.77 -0.25
C VAL A 150 3.08 3.67 -1.04
N PRO A 151 4.35 3.33 -0.77
CA PRO A 151 5.00 2.16 -1.36
C PRO A 151 4.49 0.86 -0.75
N HIS A 152 4.68 -0.28 -1.44
CA HIS A 152 4.51 -1.62 -0.87
C HIS A 152 5.60 -1.90 0.18
N CYS A 153 5.60 -1.16 1.28
CA CYS A 153 6.46 -1.43 2.43
C CYS A 153 5.87 -2.53 3.33
N LEU A 154 6.70 -3.20 4.11
CA LEU A 154 6.27 -4.25 5.02
C LEU A 154 5.33 -3.75 6.12
N GLY A 155 5.40 -2.45 6.44
CA GLY A 155 4.52 -1.76 7.39
C GLY A 155 3.17 -1.33 6.82
N VAL A 156 2.92 -1.50 5.53
CA VAL A 156 1.77 -0.94 4.78
C VAL A 156 0.40 -1.18 5.44
N ASN A 157 0.21 -2.32 6.11
CA ASN A 157 -1.06 -2.63 6.78
C ASN A 157 -1.30 -1.77 8.03
N PHE A 158 -0.23 -1.30 8.69
CA PHE A 158 -0.32 -0.38 9.83
C PHE A 158 -0.67 1.04 9.40
N GLY A 159 -0.44 1.40 8.14
CA GLY A 159 -0.87 2.68 7.58
C GLY A 159 -2.39 2.93 7.68
N SER A 160 -3.19 1.86 7.79
CA SER A 160 -4.63 1.98 8.00
C SER A 160 -5.01 2.70 9.31
N ILE A 161 -4.07 2.81 10.28
CA ILE A 161 -4.29 3.52 11.56
C ILE A 161 -4.47 5.03 11.34
N VAL A 162 -4.01 5.58 10.22
CA VAL A 162 -4.29 6.98 9.84
C VAL A 162 -5.80 7.27 9.80
N ALA A 163 -6.65 6.24 9.65
CA ALA A 163 -8.11 6.34 9.71
C ALA A 163 -8.65 6.91 11.04
N LYS A 164 -7.88 6.88 12.11
CA LYS A 164 -8.21 7.55 13.37
C LYS A 164 -8.16 9.08 13.29
N HIS A 165 -7.38 9.60 12.35
CA HIS A 165 -7.12 11.03 12.21
C HIS A 165 -7.85 11.62 11.00
N TYR A 166 -8.11 10.81 9.97
CA TYR A 166 -8.77 11.23 8.75
C TYR A 166 -9.50 10.06 8.11
N PRO A 167 -10.74 10.22 7.59
CA PRO A 167 -11.45 9.14 6.91
C PRO A 167 -10.64 8.64 5.71
N VAL A 168 -10.27 7.36 5.69
CA VAL A 168 -9.47 6.79 4.60
C VAL A 168 -10.12 5.56 4.00
N PHE A 169 -9.82 5.35 2.73
CA PHE A 169 -10.13 4.10 2.03
C PHE A 169 -8.96 3.67 1.15
N SER A 170 -8.93 2.39 0.82
CA SER A 170 -7.94 1.82 -0.10
C SER A 170 -8.59 0.84 -1.05
N MET A 171 -7.93 0.58 -2.18
CA MET A 171 -8.31 -0.52 -3.07
C MET A 171 -7.50 -1.77 -2.76
N PHE A 172 -8.14 -2.93 -2.89
CA PHE A 172 -7.46 -4.21 -2.72
C PHE A 172 -7.89 -5.25 -3.77
N LYS A 173 -6.97 -6.14 -4.09
CA LYS A 173 -7.25 -7.37 -4.82
C LYS A 173 -7.35 -8.51 -3.81
N PRO A 174 -8.50 -9.19 -3.69
CA PRO A 174 -8.62 -10.31 -2.76
C PRO A 174 -7.58 -11.39 -3.09
N PRO A 175 -6.81 -11.89 -2.11
CA PRO A 175 -5.98 -13.08 -2.30
C PRO A 175 -6.86 -14.30 -2.58
N ARG A 176 -6.29 -15.35 -3.23
CA ARG A 176 -7.02 -16.58 -3.53
C ARG A 176 -7.58 -17.29 -2.29
N ASN A 177 -6.89 -17.17 -1.16
CA ASN A 177 -7.35 -17.72 0.12
C ASN A 177 -8.28 -16.72 0.80
N ALA A 178 -9.57 -17.03 0.82
CA ALA A 178 -10.60 -16.14 1.34
C ALA A 178 -10.51 -15.93 2.87
N LEU A 179 -10.07 -16.93 3.62
CA LEU A 179 -9.84 -16.79 5.06
C LEU A 179 -8.65 -15.85 5.36
N LEU A 180 -7.57 -15.95 4.59
CA LEU A 180 -6.45 -15.01 4.69
C LEU A 180 -6.89 -13.59 4.32
N ASN A 181 -7.73 -13.46 3.29
CA ASN A 181 -8.33 -12.17 2.92
C ASN A 181 -9.14 -11.56 4.07
N TRP A 182 -10.01 -12.37 4.70
CA TRP A 182 -10.76 -11.93 5.88
C TRP A 182 -9.83 -11.46 6.99
N PHE A 183 -8.81 -12.23 7.31
CA PHE A 183 -7.86 -11.92 8.39
C PHE A 183 -7.10 -10.61 8.15
N ILE A 184 -6.52 -10.42 6.96
CA ILE A 184 -5.78 -9.20 6.62
C ILE A 184 -6.70 -7.97 6.71
N ASN A 185 -7.91 -8.07 6.14
CA ASN A 185 -8.85 -6.97 6.12
C ASN A 185 -9.45 -6.69 7.51
N LYS A 186 -9.55 -7.69 8.40
CA LYS A 186 -9.88 -7.48 9.82
C LYS A 186 -8.91 -6.50 10.47
N GLY A 187 -7.61 -6.67 10.25
CA GLY A 187 -6.60 -5.74 10.75
C GLY A 187 -6.72 -4.34 10.14
N ARG A 188 -6.84 -4.26 8.79
CA ARG A 188 -6.91 -3.00 8.06
C ARG A 188 -8.12 -2.14 8.40
N MET A 189 -9.28 -2.77 8.60
CA MET A 189 -10.54 -2.05 8.85
C MET A 189 -10.76 -1.68 10.32
N ARG A 190 -9.89 -2.16 11.19
CA ARG A 190 -10.08 -2.09 12.64
C ARG A 190 -10.15 -0.67 13.20
N PHE A 191 -9.49 0.27 12.55
CA PHE A 191 -9.43 1.67 12.96
C PHE A 191 -10.30 2.60 12.09
N GLY A 192 -11.25 2.04 11.33
CA GLY A 192 -12.18 2.81 10.50
C GLY A 192 -11.81 2.94 9.04
N ALA A 193 -10.66 2.39 8.61
CA ALA A 193 -10.33 2.37 7.19
C ALA A 193 -11.34 1.53 6.39
N ARG A 194 -11.74 2.01 5.21
CA ARG A 194 -12.67 1.32 4.31
C ARG A 194 -11.94 0.74 3.11
N LEU A 195 -12.50 -0.31 2.53
CA LEU A 195 -11.87 -1.04 1.44
C LEU A 195 -12.80 -1.13 0.23
N LEU A 196 -12.26 -0.87 -0.96
CA LEU A 196 -12.92 -1.09 -2.25
C LEU A 196 -12.26 -2.24 -2.98
N ALA A 197 -13.05 -3.16 -3.53
CA ALA A 197 -12.49 -4.21 -4.36
C ALA A 197 -12.03 -3.63 -5.72
N ARG A 198 -10.81 -3.95 -6.16
CA ARG A 198 -10.22 -3.42 -7.42
C ARG A 198 -11.12 -3.65 -8.64
N LYS A 199 -11.90 -4.73 -8.67
CA LYS A 199 -12.83 -5.05 -9.77
C LYS A 199 -13.96 -4.02 -9.95
N GLN A 200 -14.23 -3.18 -8.96
CA GLN A 200 -15.27 -2.13 -9.04
C GLN A 200 -14.83 -0.93 -9.89
N GLY A 201 -13.55 -0.86 -10.29
CA GLY A 201 -13.00 0.23 -11.11
C GLY A 201 -12.79 1.53 -10.35
N MET A 202 -12.60 2.62 -11.09
CA MET A 202 -12.20 3.92 -10.52
C MET A 202 -13.37 4.83 -10.13
N ARG A 203 -14.58 4.60 -10.65
CA ARG A 203 -15.76 5.42 -10.32
C ARG A 203 -16.07 5.46 -8.81
N PRO A 204 -16.06 4.33 -8.07
CA PRO A 204 -16.20 4.35 -6.60
C PRO A 204 -15.07 5.11 -5.89
N VAL A 205 -13.84 5.08 -6.43
CA VAL A 205 -12.70 5.83 -5.88
C VAL A 205 -12.97 7.33 -5.96
N LEU A 206 -13.36 7.83 -7.14
CA LEU A 206 -13.71 9.23 -7.32
C LEU A 206 -14.85 9.66 -6.40
N ARG A 207 -15.90 8.84 -6.28
CA ARG A 207 -17.00 9.13 -5.35
C ARG A 207 -16.55 9.24 -3.89
N ALA A 208 -15.69 8.33 -3.44
CA ALA A 208 -15.16 8.36 -2.07
C ALA A 208 -14.28 9.59 -1.82
N LEU A 209 -13.45 9.99 -2.81
CA LEU A 209 -12.67 11.23 -2.76
C LEU A 209 -13.59 12.47 -2.66
N HIS A 210 -14.67 12.53 -3.47
CA HIS A 210 -15.65 13.62 -3.42
C HIS A 210 -16.45 13.65 -2.10
N GLN A 211 -16.56 12.52 -1.39
CA GLN A 211 -17.13 12.45 -0.05
C GLN A 211 -16.14 12.84 1.07
N GLY A 212 -14.96 13.37 0.73
CA GLY A 212 -13.96 13.83 1.68
C GLY A 212 -13.11 12.73 2.30
N MET A 213 -13.12 11.49 1.76
CA MET A 213 -12.24 10.43 2.21
C MET A 213 -10.88 10.49 1.50
N ALA A 214 -9.77 10.27 2.21
CA ALA A 214 -8.46 10.14 1.60
C ALA A 214 -8.26 8.77 0.96
N PHE A 215 -7.70 8.74 -0.24
CA PHE A 215 -7.36 7.51 -0.93
C PHE A 215 -5.95 7.04 -0.56
N TYR A 216 -5.86 5.93 0.19
CA TYR A 216 -4.59 5.26 0.51
C TYR A 216 -4.15 4.45 -0.72
N TYR A 217 -3.30 5.06 -1.56
CA TYR A 217 -2.94 4.57 -2.88
C TYR A 217 -1.55 3.96 -2.91
N ILE A 218 -1.46 2.73 -3.40
CA ILE A 218 -0.22 1.95 -3.49
C ILE A 218 0.00 1.60 -4.96
N PRO A 219 0.83 2.37 -5.71
CA PRO A 219 0.92 2.28 -7.17
C PRO A 219 1.95 1.31 -7.72
N ASP A 220 2.90 0.84 -6.93
CA ASP A 220 4.15 0.21 -7.31
C ASP A 220 4.05 -1.29 -7.66
N GLU A 221 2.97 -1.68 -8.35
CA GLU A 221 2.82 -2.97 -9.02
C GLU A 221 2.92 -2.80 -10.53
N ASP A 222 3.50 -3.79 -11.20
CA ASP A 222 3.57 -3.87 -12.67
C ASP A 222 2.25 -4.42 -13.26
N PHE A 223 1.51 -3.58 -13.98
CA PHE A 223 0.21 -3.88 -14.58
C PHE A 223 0.26 -4.20 -16.09
N GLY A 224 1.46 -4.32 -16.65
CA GLY A 224 1.66 -4.56 -18.07
C GLY A 224 1.80 -3.28 -18.91
N PRO A 225 2.15 -3.43 -20.21
CA PRO A 225 2.50 -2.28 -21.05
C PRO A 225 1.31 -1.40 -21.44
N GLU A 226 0.13 -2.01 -21.67
CA GLU A 226 -1.04 -1.32 -22.22
C GLU A 226 -1.58 -0.15 -21.38
N ARG A 227 -1.28 -0.14 -20.08
CA ARG A 227 -1.81 0.85 -19.12
C ARG A 227 -0.73 1.69 -18.48
N SER A 228 0.52 1.46 -18.84
CA SER A 228 1.68 2.05 -18.19
C SER A 228 2.44 2.97 -19.14
N VAL A 229 3.11 3.95 -18.56
CA VAL A 229 4.21 4.67 -19.17
C VAL A 229 5.53 4.11 -18.63
N PHE A 230 6.61 4.21 -19.39
CA PHE A 230 7.94 3.84 -18.90
C PHE A 230 8.57 5.06 -18.22
N ALA A 231 8.68 4.98 -16.89
CA ALA A 231 9.34 5.99 -16.08
C ALA A 231 10.46 5.37 -15.25
N PRO A 232 11.53 6.10 -14.91
CA PRO A 232 12.63 5.57 -14.11
C PRO A 232 12.14 5.20 -12.70
N PHE A 233 12.55 4.02 -12.24
CA PHE A 233 12.47 3.58 -10.85
C PHE A 233 13.82 2.94 -10.49
N PHE A 234 14.56 3.51 -9.55
CA PHE A 234 15.98 3.21 -9.32
C PHE A 234 16.84 3.32 -10.59
N GLY A 235 16.56 4.32 -11.42
CA GLY A 235 17.22 4.54 -12.70
C GLY A 235 16.85 3.55 -13.82
N ILE A 236 15.90 2.63 -13.56
CA ILE A 236 15.50 1.57 -14.50
C ILE A 236 14.16 1.94 -15.14
N PRO A 237 14.03 1.98 -16.48
CA PRO A 237 12.74 2.17 -17.14
C PRO A 237 11.75 1.10 -16.67
N THR A 238 10.70 1.52 -15.94
CA THR A 238 9.73 0.65 -15.28
C THR A 238 8.33 1.00 -15.74
N ALA A 239 7.53 -0.01 -16.04
CA ALA A 239 6.13 0.15 -16.41
C ALA A 239 5.34 0.70 -15.21
N THR A 240 5.04 1.99 -15.24
CA THR A 240 4.43 2.76 -14.16
C THR A 240 3.05 3.26 -14.58
N LEU A 241 2.05 3.06 -13.72
CA LEU A 241 0.70 3.56 -13.99
C LEU A 241 0.64 5.09 -13.86
N PRO A 242 0.17 5.84 -14.88
CA PRO A 242 -0.06 7.29 -14.78
C PRO A 242 -1.36 7.62 -14.01
N THR A 243 -1.91 6.65 -13.28
CA THR A 243 -3.22 6.77 -12.62
C THR A 243 -3.22 7.79 -11.49
N LEU A 244 -2.09 7.97 -10.79
CA LEU A 244 -1.98 8.94 -9.69
C LEU A 244 -2.25 10.36 -10.19
N ALA A 245 -1.55 10.79 -11.22
CA ALA A 245 -1.69 12.12 -11.82
C ALA A 245 -3.11 12.35 -12.37
N ARG A 246 -3.64 11.38 -13.11
CA ARG A 246 -5.01 11.45 -13.63
C ARG A 246 -6.07 11.58 -12.53
N LEU A 247 -5.92 10.82 -11.43
CA LEU A 247 -6.84 10.92 -10.29
C LEU A 247 -6.70 12.24 -9.56
N ALA A 248 -5.48 12.72 -9.37
CA ALA A 248 -5.21 14.00 -8.73
C ALA A 248 -5.87 15.15 -9.55
N ALA A 249 -5.70 15.14 -10.88
CA ALA A 249 -6.33 16.11 -11.76
C ALA A 249 -7.88 16.05 -11.73
N ILE A 250 -8.46 14.85 -11.96
CA ILE A 250 -9.93 14.69 -12.05
C ILE A 250 -10.61 15.00 -10.70
N ALA A 251 -9.98 14.62 -9.59
CA ALA A 251 -10.54 14.83 -8.27
C ALA A 251 -10.14 16.16 -7.64
N ASP A 252 -9.30 16.96 -8.29
CA ASP A 252 -8.68 18.15 -7.68
C ASP A 252 -8.10 17.79 -6.31
N ALA A 253 -7.23 16.78 -6.28
CA ALA A 253 -6.74 16.17 -5.07
C ALA A 253 -5.24 16.44 -4.85
N VAL A 254 -4.90 16.77 -3.63
CA VAL A 254 -3.52 16.93 -3.18
C VAL A 254 -2.91 15.57 -2.89
N VAL A 255 -1.68 15.34 -3.36
CA VAL A 255 -0.95 14.09 -3.11
C VAL A 255 0.02 14.27 -1.96
N ILE A 256 -0.14 13.47 -0.90
CA ILE A 256 0.72 13.47 0.28
C ILE A 256 1.46 12.13 0.35
N PRO A 257 2.79 12.12 0.25
CA PRO A 257 3.56 10.89 0.49
C PRO A 257 3.42 10.42 1.94
N LEU A 258 3.15 9.13 2.10
CA LEU A 258 3.05 8.49 3.40
C LEU A 258 3.93 7.24 3.40
N PHE A 259 4.83 7.14 4.35
CA PHE A 259 5.67 5.98 4.54
C PHE A 259 5.45 5.34 5.91
N VAL A 260 5.46 4.00 5.96
CA VAL A 260 5.28 3.25 7.20
C VAL A 260 6.46 2.32 7.40
N ARG A 261 7.26 2.59 8.43
CA ARG A 261 8.41 1.76 8.77
C ARG A 261 8.25 1.06 10.11
N MET A 262 8.77 -0.14 10.20
CA MET A 262 8.90 -0.89 11.44
C MET A 262 10.11 -0.36 12.21
N LEU A 263 9.90 0.03 13.45
CA LEU A 263 10.98 0.48 14.35
C LEU A 263 11.73 -0.73 14.97
N PRO A 264 13.03 -0.58 15.25
CA PRO A 264 13.84 -1.64 15.86
C PRO A 264 13.37 -2.00 17.27
N GLY A 265 13.91 -3.03 17.86
CA GLY A 265 13.74 -3.35 19.28
C GLY A 265 12.31 -3.59 19.77
N GLY A 266 11.32 -3.75 18.88
CA GLY A 266 9.91 -3.89 19.26
C GLY A 266 9.25 -2.59 19.70
N GLU A 267 9.80 -1.44 19.32
CA GLU A 267 9.23 -0.11 19.57
C GLU A 267 7.91 0.11 18.84
N GLY A 268 7.68 -0.61 17.74
CA GLY A 268 6.43 -0.54 16.99
C GLY A 268 6.64 -0.08 15.56
N TYR A 269 5.87 0.91 15.15
CA TYR A 269 5.88 1.48 13.81
C TYR A 269 5.94 2.99 13.86
N GLU A 270 6.52 3.56 12.83
CA GLU A 270 6.47 5.00 12.57
C GLU A 270 5.80 5.20 11.21
N MET A 271 4.85 6.10 11.19
CA MET A 271 4.14 6.55 10.01
C MET A 271 4.51 8.02 9.80
N SER A 272 5.18 8.33 8.70
CA SER A 272 5.55 9.70 8.33
C SER A 272 4.75 10.17 7.13
N LEU A 273 4.03 11.29 7.31
CA LEU A 273 3.41 12.03 6.23
C LEU A 273 4.34 13.18 5.87
N ASN A 274 4.76 13.21 4.61
CA ASN A 274 5.60 14.30 4.11
C ASN A 274 4.73 15.46 3.61
N GLY A 275 5.35 16.58 3.25
CA GLY A 275 4.63 17.70 2.63
C GLY A 275 3.97 17.29 1.31
N PRO A 276 2.88 17.96 0.91
CA PRO A 276 2.23 17.74 -0.38
C PRO A 276 3.21 17.87 -1.55
N LEU A 277 3.00 17.05 -2.58
CA LEU A 277 3.74 17.22 -3.83
C LEU A 277 3.38 18.58 -4.44
N GLN A 278 4.40 19.41 -4.67
CA GLN A 278 4.24 20.72 -5.32
C GLN A 278 4.19 20.53 -6.84
N ASP A 279 3.44 21.36 -7.54
CA ASP A 279 3.32 21.35 -9.01
C ASP A 279 3.01 19.93 -9.54
N PHE A 280 2.04 19.26 -8.90
CA PHE A 280 1.58 17.93 -9.25
C PHE A 280 0.06 17.85 -9.27
N PRO A 281 -0.59 17.32 -10.31
CA PRO A 281 0.04 16.76 -11.51
C PRO A 281 0.51 17.85 -12.50
N SER A 282 1.43 17.45 -13.40
CA SER A 282 1.80 18.22 -14.57
C SER A 282 0.98 17.78 -15.82
N GLU A 283 1.29 18.34 -16.98
CA GLU A 283 0.71 17.91 -18.26
C GLU A 283 1.42 16.68 -18.87
N ASP A 284 2.61 16.31 -18.35
CA ASP A 284 3.40 15.17 -18.83
C ASP A 284 3.23 13.94 -17.94
N PRO A 285 2.52 12.89 -18.40
CA PRO A 285 2.32 11.66 -17.64
C PRO A 285 3.61 10.90 -17.31
N VAL A 286 4.65 11.02 -18.14
CA VAL A 286 5.95 10.37 -17.92
C VAL A 286 6.71 11.09 -16.82
N HIS A 287 6.71 12.41 -16.85
CA HIS A 287 7.29 13.25 -15.81
C HIS A 287 6.63 12.98 -14.45
N ASP A 288 5.29 12.95 -14.40
CA ASP A 288 4.54 12.69 -13.18
C ASP A 288 4.80 11.28 -12.62
N ALA A 289 4.87 10.28 -13.50
CA ALA A 289 5.23 8.93 -13.11
C ALA A 289 6.66 8.84 -12.55
N ALA A 290 7.61 9.57 -13.14
CA ALA A 290 8.99 9.65 -12.67
C ALA A 290 9.07 10.32 -11.29
N ARG A 291 8.36 11.43 -11.09
CA ARG A 291 8.28 12.11 -9.78
C ARG A 291 7.68 11.22 -8.69
N MET A 292 6.58 10.53 -9.02
CA MET A 292 5.99 9.53 -8.13
C MET A 292 7.01 8.47 -7.72
N ASN A 293 7.69 7.86 -8.69
CA ASN A 293 8.70 6.84 -8.46
C ASN A 293 9.85 7.37 -7.59
N GLN A 294 10.35 8.58 -7.86
CA GLN A 294 11.41 9.23 -7.08
C GLN A 294 11.04 9.39 -5.60
N VAL A 295 9.81 9.81 -5.32
CA VAL A 295 9.30 9.94 -3.95
C VAL A 295 9.26 8.59 -3.23
N LEU A 296 8.81 7.54 -3.91
CA LEU A 296 8.80 6.18 -3.36
C LEU A 296 10.23 5.68 -3.13
N GLU A 297 11.15 5.90 -4.09
CA GLU A 297 12.56 5.53 -3.96
C GLU A 297 13.22 6.16 -2.74
N ALA A 298 13.01 7.46 -2.51
CA ALA A 298 13.58 8.17 -1.37
C ALA A 298 13.23 7.45 -0.05
N SER A 299 11.96 7.12 0.15
CA SER A 299 11.50 6.40 1.35
C SER A 299 12.05 4.97 1.42
N ILE A 300 12.17 4.27 0.28
CA ILE A 300 12.70 2.90 0.23
C ILE A 300 14.20 2.87 0.57
N ARG A 301 14.96 3.88 0.14
CA ARG A 301 16.39 3.97 0.41
C ARG A 301 16.74 4.17 1.89
N GLU A 302 15.84 4.77 2.68
CA GLU A 302 16.02 4.92 4.14
C GLU A 302 16.05 3.57 4.86
N VAL A 303 15.18 2.63 4.51
CA VAL A 303 15.07 1.30 5.13
C VAL A 303 14.83 0.21 4.08
N PRO A 304 15.83 -0.05 3.22
CA PRO A 304 15.65 -0.87 2.03
C PRO A 304 15.24 -2.31 2.33
N GLU A 305 15.54 -2.87 3.49
CA GLU A 305 15.05 -4.20 3.89
C GLU A 305 13.54 -4.26 4.14
N GLN A 306 12.86 -3.13 4.25
CA GLN A 306 11.42 -3.06 4.53
C GLN A 306 10.54 -2.85 3.30
N TYR A 307 11.12 -2.77 2.10
CA TYR A 307 10.33 -2.75 0.86
C TYR A 307 10.02 -4.16 0.38
N MET A 308 8.91 -4.35 -0.35
CA MET A 308 8.43 -5.67 -0.76
C MET A 308 9.15 -6.20 -2.01
N TRP A 309 10.45 -6.48 -1.88
CA TRP A 309 11.33 -6.95 -2.98
C TRP A 309 10.89 -8.25 -3.64
N THR A 310 9.92 -8.97 -3.09
CA THR A 310 9.38 -10.20 -3.68
C THR A 310 8.36 -9.96 -4.78
N LEU A 311 8.00 -8.72 -5.09
CA LEU A 311 7.21 -8.33 -6.26
C LEU A 311 8.08 -8.36 -7.52
N LYS A 312 7.48 -8.69 -8.67
CA LYS A 312 8.14 -8.60 -9.98
C LYS A 312 8.02 -7.17 -10.51
N LEU A 313 8.85 -6.26 -10.01
CA LEU A 313 8.79 -4.82 -10.30
C LEU A 313 9.09 -4.49 -11.77
N PHE A 314 9.98 -5.25 -12.39
CA PHE A 314 10.49 -5.04 -13.75
C PHE A 314 10.05 -6.15 -14.70
N LYS A 315 8.84 -6.70 -14.53
CA LYS A 315 8.30 -7.77 -15.37
C LYS A 315 8.07 -7.28 -16.79
N THR A 316 7.46 -6.12 -16.94
CA THR A 316 7.22 -5.45 -18.21
C THR A 316 8.39 -4.53 -18.53
N ARG A 317 8.96 -4.71 -19.70
CA ARG A 317 10.13 -3.96 -20.17
C ARG A 317 9.80 -3.20 -21.45
N PRO A 318 10.56 -2.14 -21.79
CA PRO A 318 10.51 -1.56 -23.12
C PRO A 318 10.73 -2.62 -24.21
N GLU A 319 10.32 -2.31 -25.43
CA GLU A 319 10.50 -3.19 -26.58
C GLU A 319 11.96 -3.69 -26.70
N ASN A 320 12.11 -4.96 -27.07
CA ASN A 320 13.40 -5.65 -27.25
C ASN A 320 14.26 -5.82 -25.97
N VAL A 321 13.74 -5.47 -24.79
CA VAL A 321 14.45 -5.71 -23.53
C VAL A 321 13.83 -6.92 -22.81
N PRO A 322 14.57 -8.02 -22.59
CA PRO A 322 14.04 -9.23 -21.96
C PRO A 322 13.70 -9.00 -20.48
N SER A 323 12.72 -9.77 -19.97
CA SER A 323 12.40 -9.77 -18.55
C SER A 323 13.58 -10.26 -17.71
N PRO A 324 13.97 -9.57 -16.62
CA PRO A 324 15.11 -9.98 -15.80
C PRO A 324 14.82 -11.21 -14.93
N TYR A 325 13.59 -11.69 -14.92
CA TYR A 325 13.17 -12.82 -14.06
C TYR A 325 13.21 -14.19 -14.74
N GLY A 326 13.51 -14.26 -16.04
CA GLY A 326 13.50 -15.48 -16.83
C GLY A 326 12.11 -16.01 -17.14
#